data_1b91e4f28dd7a77a36f8c2d9429df86d
#
_entry.id   1b91e4f28dd7a77a36f8c2d9429df86d
#
_cell.length_a   1.000
_cell.length_b   1.000
_cell.length_c   1.000
_cell.angle_alpha   90.00
_cell.angle_beta   90.00
_cell.angle_gamma   90.00
#
_symmetry.space_group_name_H-M   'P 1'
#
loop_
_entity.id
_entity.type
_entity.pdbx_description
1 polymer ?
#
loop_
_entity_poly.entity_id
_entity_poly.type
_entity_poly.pdbx_seq_one_letter_code
_entity_poly.pdbx_strand_id
1 'polypeptide(L)'
;TAAEGEAVKQQLLKAADINAAVQAQTPSFIKEHYRQLSGMTNAYVCGVGANLGTASEGALKFGETVSIPTAAYEVEEYIHGPNIQMTPRYSVFLIDGGEGTERIHRIFEGTQIVTDNAFLLTRCADYKDEHNVMYVPMDVPEEITPLCWLPFFQMTACRLTDDLDRWNK
;
A
#
# COMPACT_ATOMS: atom_id res chain seq x y z
N THR A 1 24.36 21.61 -4.61
CA THR A 1 25.81 21.35 -4.85
C THR A 1 25.99 19.99 -5.53
N ALA A 2 27.19 19.72 -6.12
CA ALA A 2 27.51 18.40 -6.68
C ALA A 2 27.46 17.26 -5.63
N ALA A 3 27.83 17.55 -4.40
CA ALA A 3 27.77 16.60 -3.29
C ALA A 3 26.31 16.23 -2.92
N GLU A 4 25.40 17.19 -2.90
CA GLU A 4 23.96 16.94 -2.68
C GLU A 4 23.38 16.11 -3.81
N GLY A 5 23.74 16.40 -5.07
CA GLY A 5 23.30 15.63 -6.22
C GLY A 5 23.76 14.16 -6.15
N GLU A 6 25.00 13.90 -5.72
CA GLU A 6 25.49 12.53 -5.55
C GLU A 6 24.77 11.82 -4.37
N ALA A 7 24.49 12.53 -3.28
CA ALA A 7 23.73 11.97 -2.17
C ALA A 7 22.30 11.55 -2.60
N VAL A 8 21.58 12.38 -3.34
CA VAL A 8 20.27 12.04 -3.89
C VAL A 8 20.35 10.84 -4.82
N LYS A 9 21.35 10.79 -5.71
CA LYS A 9 21.55 9.64 -6.60
C LYS A 9 21.74 8.33 -5.81
N GLN A 10 22.51 8.35 -4.74
CA GLN A 10 22.68 7.16 -3.88
C GLN A 10 21.37 6.72 -3.23
N GLN A 11 20.54 7.65 -2.79
CA GLN A 11 19.21 7.31 -2.26
C GLN A 11 18.29 6.71 -3.34
N LEU A 12 18.33 7.22 -4.57
CA LEU A 12 17.56 6.66 -5.68
C LEU A 12 18.04 5.24 -6.05
N LEU A 13 19.34 4.96 -5.98
CA LEU A 13 19.86 3.61 -6.21
C LEU A 13 19.38 2.64 -5.13
N LYS A 14 19.43 3.04 -3.85
CA LYS A 14 18.83 2.26 -2.75
C LYS A 14 17.34 2.03 -2.96
N ALA A 15 16.60 3.05 -3.37
CA ALA A 15 15.18 2.91 -3.66
C ALA A 15 14.90 1.92 -4.79
N ALA A 16 15.76 1.84 -5.81
CA ALA A 16 15.65 0.86 -6.88
C ALA A 16 15.82 -0.58 -6.36
N ASP A 17 16.78 -0.80 -5.45
CA ASP A 17 16.98 -2.12 -4.82
C ASP A 17 15.80 -2.50 -3.93
N ILE A 18 15.25 -1.56 -3.15
CA ILE A 18 14.06 -1.77 -2.33
C ILE A 18 12.83 -2.03 -3.20
N ASN A 19 12.66 -1.28 -4.27
CA ASN A 19 11.61 -1.48 -5.27
C ASN A 19 11.66 -2.92 -5.83
N ALA A 20 12.86 -3.41 -6.19
CA ALA A 20 13.04 -4.79 -6.63
C ALA A 20 12.67 -5.81 -5.53
N ALA A 21 12.97 -5.53 -4.25
CA ALA A 21 12.58 -6.38 -3.13
C ALA A 21 11.05 -6.41 -2.94
N VAL A 22 10.37 -5.27 -3.07
CA VAL A 22 8.90 -5.19 -3.06
C VAL A 22 8.32 -6.02 -4.21
N GLN A 23 8.85 -5.88 -5.43
CA GLN A 23 8.41 -6.68 -6.58
C GLN A 23 8.59 -8.18 -6.33
N ALA A 24 9.70 -8.60 -5.74
CA ALA A 24 9.98 -10.00 -5.46
C ALA A 24 9.04 -10.62 -4.41
N GLN A 25 8.60 -9.84 -3.42
CA GLN A 25 7.71 -10.30 -2.35
C GLN A 25 6.22 -10.25 -2.75
N THR A 26 5.82 -9.31 -3.58
CA THR A 26 4.41 -9.08 -3.94
C THR A 26 3.69 -10.33 -4.47
N PRO A 27 4.25 -11.19 -5.32
CA PRO A 27 3.56 -12.40 -5.78
C PRO A 27 3.22 -13.38 -4.65
N SER A 28 4.10 -13.51 -3.66
CA SER A 28 3.87 -14.38 -2.50
C SER A 28 2.78 -13.81 -1.61
N PHE A 29 2.79 -12.50 -1.37
CA PHE A 29 1.76 -11.81 -0.63
C PHE A 29 0.38 -11.93 -1.32
N ILE A 30 0.31 -11.72 -2.63
CA ILE A 30 -0.94 -11.90 -3.39
C ILE A 30 -1.44 -13.33 -3.27
N LYS A 31 -0.55 -14.33 -3.37
CA LYS A 31 -0.93 -15.74 -3.25
C LYS A 31 -1.50 -16.07 -1.88
N GLU A 32 -0.89 -15.58 -0.82
CA GLU A 32 -1.33 -15.77 0.57
C GLU A 32 -2.70 -15.16 0.82
N HIS A 33 -2.90 -13.93 0.34
CA HIS A 33 -4.13 -13.15 0.55
C HIS A 33 -5.07 -13.19 -0.66
N TYR A 34 -4.92 -14.16 -1.56
CA TYR A 34 -5.63 -14.18 -2.85
C TYR A 34 -7.15 -14.10 -2.70
N ARG A 35 -7.71 -14.83 -1.74
CA ARG A 35 -9.17 -14.82 -1.50
C ARG A 35 -9.68 -13.43 -1.10
N GLN A 36 -8.95 -12.73 -0.25
CA GLN A 36 -9.29 -11.38 0.20
C GLN A 36 -9.15 -10.39 -0.96
N LEU A 37 -8.02 -10.42 -1.66
CA LEU A 37 -7.71 -9.51 -2.76
C LEU A 37 -8.63 -9.71 -3.97
N SER A 38 -8.88 -10.95 -4.39
CA SER A 38 -9.78 -11.24 -5.54
C SER A 38 -11.26 -11.00 -5.21
N GLY A 39 -11.62 -11.05 -3.92
CA GLY A 39 -12.96 -10.77 -3.40
C GLY A 39 -13.25 -9.30 -3.13
N MET A 40 -12.31 -8.39 -3.39
CA MET A 40 -12.52 -6.95 -3.17
C MET A 40 -13.71 -6.42 -3.97
N THR A 41 -14.59 -5.70 -3.28
CA THR A 41 -15.73 -5.01 -3.90
C THR A 41 -15.59 -3.50 -3.88
N ASN A 42 -14.80 -2.98 -2.99
CA ASN A 42 -14.42 -1.58 -2.83
C ASN A 42 -13.16 -1.50 -1.96
N ALA A 43 -12.34 -0.47 -2.17
CA ALA A 43 -11.11 -0.31 -1.41
C ALA A 43 -10.82 1.15 -1.06
N TYR A 44 -10.22 1.34 0.12
CA TYR A 44 -9.55 2.55 0.50
C TYR A 44 -8.04 2.32 0.50
N VAL A 45 -7.30 3.29 0.00
CA VAL A 45 -5.83 3.29 0.09
C VAL A 45 -5.42 4.55 0.84
N CYS A 46 -4.70 4.37 1.94
CA CYS A 46 -4.40 5.45 2.87
C CYS A 46 -2.89 5.63 3.02
N GLY A 47 -2.44 6.87 3.01
CA GLY A 47 -1.04 7.23 3.18
C GLY A 47 -0.86 8.57 3.88
N VAL A 48 0.36 8.85 4.32
CA VAL A 48 0.76 10.12 4.94
C VAL A 48 1.88 10.73 4.11
N GLY A 49 1.98 12.07 4.12
CA GLY A 49 3.05 12.80 3.46
C GLY A 49 3.21 12.43 1.99
N ALA A 50 4.41 12.05 1.59
CA ALA A 50 4.72 11.66 0.21
C ALA A 50 3.92 10.43 -0.25
N ASN A 51 3.57 9.52 0.65
CA ASN A 51 2.81 8.31 0.33
C ASN A 51 1.31 8.54 0.07
N LEU A 52 0.81 9.75 0.24
CA LEU A 52 -0.50 10.12 -0.29
C LEU A 52 -0.52 10.01 -1.83
N GLY A 53 0.60 10.33 -2.49
CA GLY A 53 0.79 10.10 -3.93
C GLY A 53 0.70 8.61 -4.29
N THR A 54 1.36 7.75 -3.52
CA THR A 54 1.27 6.28 -3.69
C THR A 54 -0.15 5.77 -3.46
N ALA A 55 -0.83 6.28 -2.43
CA ALA A 55 -2.22 5.93 -2.15
C ALA A 55 -3.15 6.33 -3.31
N SER A 56 -2.97 7.52 -3.86
CA SER A 56 -3.75 8.01 -5.01
C SER A 56 -3.55 7.14 -6.25
N GLU A 57 -2.30 6.81 -6.57
CA GLU A 57 -1.99 5.92 -7.71
C GLU A 57 -2.48 4.49 -7.46
N GLY A 58 -2.33 3.96 -6.24
CA GLY A 58 -2.84 2.63 -5.88
C GLY A 58 -4.36 2.53 -6.03
N ALA A 59 -5.09 3.52 -5.53
CA ALA A 59 -6.54 3.60 -5.71
C ALA A 59 -6.92 3.70 -7.20
N LEU A 60 -6.19 4.52 -7.97
CA LEU A 60 -6.39 4.63 -9.42
C LEU A 60 -6.21 3.28 -10.11
N LYS A 61 -5.12 2.54 -9.82
CA LYS A 61 -4.86 1.22 -10.42
C LYS A 61 -6.00 0.23 -10.13
N PHE A 62 -6.46 0.13 -8.91
CA PHE A 62 -7.59 -0.74 -8.59
C PHE A 62 -8.89 -0.28 -9.28
N GLY A 63 -9.15 1.02 -9.31
CA GLY A 63 -10.35 1.57 -9.97
C GLY A 63 -10.38 1.32 -11.47
N GLU A 64 -9.28 1.62 -12.17
CA GLU A 64 -9.24 1.56 -13.64
C GLU A 64 -9.08 0.13 -14.19
N THR A 65 -8.37 -0.75 -13.50
CA THR A 65 -8.08 -2.09 -14.01
C THR A 65 -8.91 -3.19 -13.35
N VAL A 66 -8.96 -3.24 -12.01
CA VAL A 66 -9.79 -4.20 -11.27
C VAL A 66 -11.28 -3.82 -11.30
N SER A 67 -11.61 -2.55 -11.63
CA SER A 67 -12.98 -2.03 -11.77
C SER A 67 -13.84 -2.16 -10.53
N ILE A 68 -13.29 -1.73 -9.43
CA ILE A 68 -14.00 -1.59 -8.16
C ILE A 68 -14.00 -0.12 -7.73
N PRO A 69 -15.02 0.36 -7.00
CA PRO A 69 -14.97 1.66 -6.36
C PRO A 69 -13.77 1.76 -5.41
N THR A 70 -12.94 2.77 -5.61
CA THR A 70 -11.75 3.02 -4.79
C THR A 70 -11.61 4.49 -4.46
N ALA A 71 -11.01 4.79 -3.32
CA ALA A 71 -10.64 6.14 -2.95
C ALA A 71 -9.30 6.14 -2.21
N ALA A 72 -8.54 7.21 -2.40
CA ALA A 72 -7.33 7.48 -1.64
C ALA A 72 -7.62 8.54 -0.57
N TYR A 73 -7.03 8.35 0.60
CA TYR A 73 -7.16 9.30 1.71
C TYR A 73 -5.81 9.54 2.39
N GLU A 74 -5.65 10.75 2.86
CA GLU A 74 -4.73 11.00 3.95
C GLU A 74 -5.28 10.30 5.22
N VAL A 75 -4.40 9.79 6.09
CA VAL A 75 -4.81 8.90 7.20
C VAL A 75 -5.78 9.59 8.17
N GLU A 76 -5.58 10.88 8.45
CA GLU A 76 -6.48 11.64 9.33
C GLU A 76 -7.81 11.92 8.64
N GLU A 77 -7.82 12.20 7.34
CA GLU A 77 -9.07 12.32 6.59
C GLU A 77 -9.87 11.01 6.60
N TYR A 78 -9.16 9.87 6.46
CA TYR A 78 -9.80 8.55 6.52
C TYR A 78 -10.55 8.33 7.84
N ILE A 79 -9.96 8.68 8.99
CA ILE A 79 -10.58 8.47 10.30
C ILE A 79 -11.67 9.48 10.65
N HIS A 80 -11.72 10.63 9.98
CA HIS A 80 -12.73 11.68 10.23
C HIS A 80 -14.02 11.54 9.41
N GLY A 81 -14.14 10.49 8.60
CA GLY A 81 -15.35 10.30 7.81
C GLY A 81 -15.44 8.93 7.14
N PRO A 82 -14.57 8.60 6.18
CA PRO A 82 -14.65 7.37 5.39
C PRO A 82 -14.69 6.08 6.23
N ASN A 83 -13.96 6.01 7.34
CA ASN A 83 -13.97 4.86 8.23
C ASN A 83 -15.35 4.55 8.84
N ILE A 84 -16.23 5.56 8.97
CA ILE A 84 -17.61 5.37 9.48
C ILE A 84 -18.46 4.58 8.47
N GLN A 85 -18.12 4.64 7.19
CA GLN A 85 -18.82 3.91 6.12
C GLN A 85 -18.37 2.47 5.98
N MET A 86 -17.29 2.08 6.69
CA MET A 86 -16.73 0.73 6.56
C MET A 86 -17.68 -0.35 7.03
N THR A 87 -17.62 -1.43 6.30
CA THR A 87 -18.23 -2.71 6.65
C THR A 87 -17.19 -3.82 6.48
N PRO A 88 -17.42 -5.05 6.93
CA PRO A 88 -16.48 -6.18 6.70
C PRO A 88 -16.15 -6.47 5.23
N ARG A 89 -16.80 -5.81 4.28
CA ARG A 89 -16.55 -5.96 2.84
C ARG A 89 -15.53 -4.99 2.27
N TYR A 90 -15.15 -3.97 3.05
CA TYR A 90 -14.15 -3.00 2.62
C TYR A 90 -12.75 -3.58 2.74
N SER A 91 -11.94 -3.35 1.72
CA SER A 91 -10.50 -3.55 1.79
C SER A 91 -9.83 -2.22 2.07
N VAL A 92 -8.90 -2.19 3.01
CA VAL A 92 -8.17 -0.98 3.38
C VAL A 92 -6.69 -1.25 3.34
N PHE A 93 -5.96 -0.48 2.55
CA PHE A 93 -4.52 -0.53 2.46
C PHE A 93 -3.93 0.69 3.15
N LEU A 94 -3.07 0.48 4.13
CA LEU A 94 -2.35 1.52 4.83
C LEU A 94 -0.87 1.47 4.45
N ILE A 95 -0.28 2.63 4.17
CA ILE A 95 1.11 2.74 3.71
C ILE A 95 1.92 3.48 4.75
N ASP A 96 2.83 2.76 5.40
CA ASP A 96 3.82 3.31 6.33
C ASP A 96 5.15 3.56 5.60
N GLY A 97 5.42 4.83 5.31
CA GLY A 97 6.67 5.30 4.73
C GLY A 97 7.68 5.83 5.77
N GLY A 98 7.26 5.92 7.03
CA GLY A 98 8.06 6.47 8.13
C GLY A 98 7.43 7.66 8.86
N GLU A 99 6.73 8.55 8.16
CA GLU A 99 5.97 9.63 8.80
C GLU A 99 4.69 9.06 9.42
N GLY A 100 4.41 9.45 10.65
CA GLY A 100 3.20 9.04 11.34
C GLY A 100 3.06 7.53 11.57
N THR A 101 4.16 6.77 11.54
CA THR A 101 4.21 5.31 11.70
C THR A 101 3.34 4.79 12.83
N GLU A 102 3.49 5.32 14.06
CA GLU A 102 2.69 4.89 15.22
C GLU A 102 1.19 5.12 14.99
N ARG A 103 0.83 6.23 14.35
CA ARG A 103 -0.57 6.56 14.05
C ARG A 103 -1.16 5.61 13.01
N ILE A 104 -0.41 5.33 11.95
CA ILE A 104 -0.81 4.40 10.90
C ILE A 104 -1.04 2.99 11.48
N HIS A 105 -0.15 2.54 12.35
CA HIS A 105 -0.25 1.22 12.98
C HIS A 105 -1.50 1.11 13.87
N ARG A 106 -1.79 2.11 14.69
CA ARG A 106 -3.03 2.16 15.50
C ARG A 106 -4.29 2.16 14.63
N ILE A 107 -4.25 2.84 13.50
CA ILE A 107 -5.38 2.84 12.56
C ILE A 107 -5.52 1.47 11.90
N PHE A 108 -4.42 0.81 11.55
CA PHE A 108 -4.43 -0.56 11.03
C PHE A 108 -5.08 -1.52 12.03
N GLU A 109 -4.63 -1.53 13.29
CA GLU A 109 -5.21 -2.35 14.36
C GLU A 109 -6.70 -2.07 14.56
N GLY A 110 -7.08 -0.79 14.58
CA GLY A 110 -8.50 -0.39 14.67
C GLY A 110 -9.32 -0.82 13.46
N THR A 111 -8.75 -0.78 12.26
CA THR A 111 -9.40 -1.22 11.02
C THR A 111 -9.63 -2.73 11.01
N GLN A 112 -8.70 -3.52 11.54
CA GLN A 112 -8.84 -4.99 11.67
C GLN A 112 -10.00 -5.41 12.58
N ILE A 113 -10.47 -4.55 13.49
CA ILE A 113 -11.67 -4.83 14.29
C ILE A 113 -12.94 -4.87 13.43
N VAL A 114 -12.94 -4.13 12.31
CA VAL A 114 -14.10 -3.99 11.41
C VAL A 114 -14.04 -4.93 10.23
N THR A 115 -12.84 -5.16 9.67
CA THR A 115 -12.65 -5.98 8.47
C THR A 115 -11.36 -6.79 8.54
N ASP A 116 -11.45 -8.06 8.13
CA ASP A 116 -10.27 -8.93 7.93
C ASP A 116 -9.44 -8.53 6.68
N ASN A 117 -9.93 -7.55 5.89
CA ASN A 117 -9.29 -7.09 4.66
C ASN A 117 -8.51 -5.78 4.88
N ALA A 118 -8.01 -5.55 6.08
CA ALA A 118 -7.05 -4.49 6.36
C ALA A 118 -5.63 -4.99 6.05
N PHE A 119 -4.88 -4.25 5.23
CA PHE A 119 -3.52 -4.56 4.83
C PHE A 119 -2.59 -3.42 5.19
N LEU A 120 -1.41 -3.76 5.71
CA LEU A 120 -0.36 -2.79 6.06
C LEU A 120 0.88 -3.04 5.21
N LEU A 121 1.35 -1.99 4.53
CA LEU A 121 2.66 -1.96 3.87
C LEU A 121 3.59 -1.15 4.77
N THR A 122 4.59 -1.79 5.38
CA THR A 122 5.42 -1.14 6.41
C THR A 122 6.90 -1.43 6.30
N ARG A 123 7.69 -0.46 6.73
CA ARG A 123 9.14 -0.60 6.98
C ARG A 123 9.47 -0.93 8.43
N CYS A 124 8.47 -1.00 9.32
CA CYS A 124 8.64 -1.27 10.74
C CYS A 124 8.73 -2.77 11.02
N ALA A 125 9.85 -3.22 11.59
CA ALA A 125 10.11 -4.62 11.84
C ALA A 125 9.20 -5.23 12.93
N ASP A 126 8.59 -4.42 13.78
CA ASP A 126 7.72 -4.90 14.87
C ASP A 126 6.45 -5.59 14.34
N TYR A 127 6.05 -5.28 13.11
CA TYR A 127 4.87 -5.84 12.44
C TYR A 127 5.17 -6.94 11.42
N LYS A 128 6.44 -7.35 11.27
CA LYS A 128 6.88 -8.26 10.19
C LYS A 128 6.21 -9.64 10.19
N ASP A 129 5.75 -10.10 11.33
CA ASP A 129 5.15 -11.43 11.52
C ASP A 129 3.61 -11.36 11.69
N GLU A 130 3.04 -10.15 11.59
CA GLU A 130 1.60 -9.93 11.69
C GLU A 130 0.88 -10.32 10.39
N HIS A 131 -0.37 -10.79 10.55
CA HIS A 131 -1.20 -11.16 9.41
C HIS A 131 -1.62 -9.93 8.60
N ASN A 132 -1.70 -10.07 7.29
CA ASN A 132 -2.01 -8.98 6.33
C ASN A 132 -0.95 -7.86 6.29
N VAL A 133 0.26 -8.13 6.70
CA VAL A 133 1.36 -7.17 6.69
C VAL A 133 2.41 -7.54 5.64
N MET A 134 2.76 -6.58 4.81
CA MET A 134 3.92 -6.67 3.94
C MET A 134 5.04 -5.82 4.53
N TYR A 135 6.01 -6.49 5.13
CA TYR A 135 7.21 -5.84 5.68
C TYR A 135 8.35 -5.85 4.67
N VAL A 136 8.90 -4.67 4.39
CA VAL A 136 10.15 -4.50 3.64
C VAL A 136 11.03 -3.48 4.35
N PRO A 137 12.24 -3.85 4.77
CA PRO A 137 13.15 -2.91 5.40
C PRO A 137 13.57 -1.83 4.41
N MET A 138 13.52 -0.56 4.82
CA MET A 138 13.83 0.59 3.96
C MET A 138 14.78 1.56 4.66
N ASP A 139 15.99 1.70 4.12
CA ASP A 139 17.00 2.69 4.54
C ASP A 139 17.07 3.83 3.48
N VAL A 140 15.93 4.50 3.30
CA VAL A 140 15.78 5.69 2.45
C VAL A 140 14.94 6.75 3.17
N PRO A 141 15.11 8.04 2.82
CA PRO A 141 14.23 9.10 3.29
C PRO A 141 12.78 8.83 2.89
N GLU A 142 11.87 9.31 3.71
CA GLU A 142 10.43 9.10 3.52
C GLU A 142 9.94 9.58 2.16
N GLU A 143 10.42 10.72 1.72
CA GLU A 143 10.03 11.33 0.44
C GLU A 143 10.33 10.44 -0.78
N ILE A 144 11.19 9.44 -0.60
CA ILE A 144 11.59 8.48 -1.65
C ILE A 144 10.80 7.18 -1.55
N THR A 145 10.18 6.87 -0.40
CA THR A 145 9.44 5.62 -0.19
C THR A 145 8.27 5.39 -1.17
N PRO A 146 7.63 6.41 -1.76
CA PRO A 146 6.65 6.19 -2.83
C PRO A 146 7.19 5.36 -3.99
N LEU A 147 8.46 5.56 -4.37
CA LEU A 147 9.12 4.78 -5.44
C LEU A 147 9.29 3.30 -5.05
N CYS A 148 9.31 3.01 -3.76
CA CYS A 148 9.46 1.66 -3.24
C CYS A 148 8.12 0.91 -3.19
N TRP A 149 7.05 1.55 -2.74
CA TRP A 149 5.76 0.90 -2.52
C TRP A 149 4.87 0.79 -3.77
N LEU A 150 5.07 1.66 -4.76
CA LEU A 150 4.24 1.71 -5.96
C LEU A 150 4.10 0.37 -6.69
N PRO A 151 5.16 -0.45 -6.86
CA PRO A 151 5.06 -1.74 -7.54
C PRO A 151 4.06 -2.71 -6.92
N PHE A 152 3.84 -2.65 -5.61
CA PHE A 152 2.85 -3.49 -4.93
C PHE A 152 1.46 -3.31 -5.54
N PHE A 153 1.02 -2.06 -5.69
CA PHE A 153 -0.31 -1.75 -6.24
C PHE A 153 -0.40 -2.10 -7.73
N GLN A 154 0.63 -1.76 -8.50
CA GLN A 154 0.68 -2.05 -9.94
C GLN A 154 0.62 -3.55 -10.21
N MET A 155 1.43 -4.35 -9.51
CA MET A 155 1.48 -5.80 -9.67
C MET A 155 0.20 -6.47 -9.18
N THR A 156 -0.34 -6.01 -8.04
CA THR A 156 -1.59 -6.54 -7.49
C THR A 156 -2.75 -6.26 -8.44
N ALA A 157 -2.87 -5.03 -8.92
CA ALA A 157 -3.91 -4.65 -9.87
C ALA A 157 -3.81 -5.44 -11.18
N CYS A 158 -2.60 -5.55 -11.77
CA CYS A 158 -2.35 -6.32 -12.97
C CYS A 158 -2.75 -7.80 -12.77
N ARG A 159 -2.29 -8.42 -11.70
CA ARG A 159 -2.58 -9.83 -11.39
C ARG A 159 -4.08 -10.08 -11.21
N LEU A 160 -4.77 -9.23 -10.48
CA LEU A 160 -6.21 -9.38 -10.28
C LEU A 160 -7.00 -9.14 -11.56
N THR A 161 -6.55 -8.22 -12.41
CA THR A 161 -7.18 -7.96 -13.71
C THR A 161 -7.07 -9.16 -14.63
N ASP A 162 -5.90 -9.81 -14.66
CA ASP A 162 -5.67 -11.06 -15.40
C ASP A 162 -6.57 -12.18 -14.87
N ASP A 163 -6.50 -12.46 -13.59
CA ASP A 163 -7.18 -13.61 -12.97
C ASP A 163 -8.71 -13.47 -13.01
N LEU A 164 -9.24 -12.26 -12.98
CA LEU A 164 -10.67 -11.96 -13.03
C LEU A 164 -11.19 -11.67 -14.46
N ASP A 165 -10.33 -11.82 -15.48
CA ASP A 165 -10.63 -11.54 -16.89
C ASP A 165 -11.28 -10.16 -17.14
N ARG A 166 -10.67 -9.13 -16.56
CA ARG A 166 -11.21 -7.76 -16.58
C ARG A 166 -10.60 -6.84 -17.64
N TRP A 167 -9.78 -7.36 -18.54
CA TRP A 167 -9.20 -6.59 -19.64
C TRP A 167 -10.20 -6.22 -20.75
N ASN A 168 -11.23 -7.03 -20.92
CA ASN A 168 -12.23 -6.89 -21.99
C ASN A 168 -13.54 -6.31 -21.44
N LYS A 169 -13.53 -5.02 -21.12
CA LYS A 169 -14.73 -4.32 -20.63
C LYS A 169 -15.40 -3.54 -21.73
#